data_28fd183dd4a598c30ddf4cf9cde6067f
#
_entry.id   28fd183dd4a598c30ddf4cf9cde6067f
#
_cell.length_a   1.000
_cell.length_b   1.000
_cell.length_c   1.000
_cell.angle_alpha   90.00
_cell.angle_beta   90.00
_cell.angle_gamma   90.00
#
_symmetry.space_group_name_H-M   'P 1'
#
loop_
_entity.id
_entity.type
_entity.pdbx_description
1 polymer ?
#
loop_
_entity_poly.entity_id
_entity_poly.type
_entity_poly.pdbx_seq_one_letter_code
_entity_poly.pdbx_strand_id
1 'polypeptide(L)'
;LIRSRLVDTSNCFNLNSLLISTENNKLPNDRSISVLSNMLLFLNYEDRQIDSLIDQIIDWVDYDDQPRSNGYEDYFYTGPINEPRQYTSKRTLYDFSELNNLPASREFDLNDLKKYICVIPYSEKTNINVNTLEFEDALVLASYLGISIDDAEYLIMNNPKDGFKTI
;
A
#
# COMPACT_ATOMS: atom_id res chain seq x y z
N LEU A 1 10.39 -30.46 17.22
CA LEU A 1 10.74 -29.12 17.67
C LEU A 1 9.98 -28.11 16.81
N ILE A 2 9.04 -27.38 17.39
CA ILE A 2 8.35 -26.26 16.72
C ILE A 2 9.21 -25.02 16.98
N ARG A 3 9.66 -24.37 15.89
CA ARG A 3 10.29 -23.04 15.97
C ARG A 3 9.26 -22.01 15.53
N SER A 4 8.94 -21.06 16.40
CA SER A 4 8.07 -19.92 16.09
C SER A 4 8.86 -18.64 16.19
N ARG A 5 8.63 -17.70 15.27
CA ARG A 5 9.13 -16.32 15.32
C ARG A 5 7.92 -15.40 15.36
N LEU A 6 7.90 -14.49 16.31
CA LEU A 6 6.96 -13.36 16.29
C LEU A 6 7.60 -12.25 15.44
N VAL A 7 6.85 -11.76 14.47
CA VAL A 7 7.24 -10.64 13.63
C VAL A 7 6.20 -9.55 13.82
N ASP A 8 6.64 -8.30 13.98
CA ASP A 8 5.73 -7.15 13.99
C ASP A 8 5.21 -6.95 12.54
N THR A 9 3.94 -7.22 12.32
CA THR A 9 3.30 -7.09 11.01
C THR A 9 2.80 -5.67 10.75
N SER A 10 3.02 -4.72 11.65
CA SER A 10 2.65 -3.31 11.45
C SER A 10 3.71 -2.51 10.70
N ASN A 11 4.93 -3.06 10.50
CA ASN A 11 6.02 -2.41 9.77
C ASN A 11 5.85 -2.53 8.25
N CYS A 12 4.65 -2.27 7.75
CA CYS A 12 4.32 -2.29 6.33
C CYS A 12 3.38 -1.13 5.98
N PHE A 13 3.36 -0.77 4.70
CA PHE A 13 2.39 0.20 4.19
C PHE A 13 1.04 -0.48 4.00
N ASN A 14 0.01 -0.04 4.72
CA ASN A 14 -1.35 -0.57 4.57
C ASN A 14 -2.05 0.05 3.36
N LEU A 15 -2.35 -0.74 2.34
CA LEU A 15 -3.04 -0.26 1.12
C LEU A 15 -4.39 0.40 1.40
N ASN A 16 -5.11 -0.03 2.44
CA ASN A 16 -6.38 0.58 2.81
C ASN A 16 -6.25 2.03 3.29
N SER A 17 -5.02 2.50 3.58
CA SER A 17 -4.77 3.90 3.93
C SER A 17 -4.78 4.87 2.75
N LEU A 18 -4.84 4.35 1.50
CA LEU A 18 -4.96 5.18 0.30
C LEU A 18 -6.26 5.99 0.25
N LEU A 19 -7.25 5.59 1.04
CA LEU A 19 -8.54 6.25 1.15
C LEU A 19 -8.86 6.57 2.60
N ILE A 20 -9.63 7.63 2.80
CA ILE A 20 -10.19 8.03 4.09
C ILE A 20 -11.71 7.96 3.97
N SER A 21 -12.35 7.15 4.82
CA SER A 21 -13.80 7.10 4.89
C SER A 21 -14.36 8.38 5.51
N THR A 22 -15.36 8.93 4.85
CA THR A 22 -16.24 9.97 5.35
C THR A 22 -17.64 9.38 5.57
N GLU A 23 -18.58 10.18 6.09
CA GLU A 23 -19.96 9.70 6.34
C GLU A 23 -20.64 9.13 5.08
N ASN A 24 -20.34 9.66 3.90
CA ASN A 24 -21.04 9.31 2.65
C ASN A 24 -20.12 8.86 1.51
N ASN A 25 -18.80 8.94 1.66
CA ASN A 25 -17.87 8.62 0.58
C ASN A 25 -16.48 8.22 1.13
N LYS A 26 -15.64 7.70 0.25
CA LYS A 26 -14.21 7.52 0.48
C LYS A 26 -13.44 8.52 -0.37
N LEU A 27 -12.54 9.24 0.26
CA LEU A 27 -11.72 10.27 -0.39
C LEU A 27 -10.25 9.82 -0.46
N PRO A 28 -9.56 10.09 -1.56
CA PRO A 28 -8.13 9.83 -1.67
C PRO A 28 -7.34 10.49 -0.56
N ASN A 29 -6.36 9.78 -0.02
CA ASN A 29 -5.41 10.25 0.98
C ASN A 29 -4.09 10.61 0.31
N ASP A 30 -3.91 11.86 -0.06
CA ASP A 30 -2.73 12.35 -0.79
C ASP A 30 -1.41 12.00 -0.09
N ARG A 31 -1.39 12.01 1.25
CA ARG A 31 -0.19 11.62 2.00
C ARG A 31 0.15 10.15 1.80
N SER A 32 -0.83 9.27 1.92
CA SER A 32 -0.61 7.84 1.71
C SER A 32 -0.28 7.51 0.26
N ILE A 33 -0.90 8.22 -0.69
CA ILE A 33 -0.56 8.11 -2.11
C ILE A 33 0.92 8.46 -2.32
N SER A 34 1.39 9.59 -1.76
CA SER A 34 2.80 10.00 -1.88
C SER A 34 3.75 8.98 -1.25
N VAL A 35 3.41 8.39 -0.09
CA VAL A 35 4.23 7.36 0.55
C VAL A 35 4.33 6.11 -0.34
N LEU A 36 3.20 5.64 -0.88
CA LEU A 36 3.22 4.46 -1.77
C LEU A 36 3.99 4.75 -3.07
N SER A 37 3.80 5.94 -3.66
CA SER A 37 4.54 6.35 -4.86
C SER A 37 6.05 6.34 -4.60
N ASN A 38 6.52 6.96 -3.52
CA ASN A 38 7.94 6.94 -3.14
C ASN A 38 8.48 5.52 -2.96
N MET A 39 7.71 4.65 -2.30
CA MET A 39 8.08 3.26 -2.09
C MET A 39 8.27 2.52 -3.40
N LEU A 40 7.35 2.67 -4.34
CA LEU A 40 7.42 2.02 -5.64
C LEU A 40 8.53 2.60 -6.52
N LEU A 41 8.81 3.91 -6.42
CA LEU A 41 9.97 4.54 -7.07
C LEU A 41 11.29 3.97 -6.53
N PHE A 42 11.44 3.78 -5.22
CA PHE A 42 12.61 3.11 -4.64
C PHE A 42 12.80 1.68 -5.13
N LEU A 43 11.70 1.01 -5.49
CA LEU A 43 11.71 -0.32 -6.11
C LEU A 43 11.91 -0.27 -7.63
N ASN A 44 12.22 0.91 -8.21
CA ASN A 44 12.49 1.16 -9.63
C ASN A 44 11.29 0.92 -10.56
N TYR A 45 10.06 1.07 -10.08
CA TYR A 45 8.90 1.14 -10.97
C TYR A 45 8.75 2.52 -11.59
N GLU A 46 8.19 2.59 -12.79
CA GLU A 46 7.98 3.84 -13.53
C GLU A 46 6.72 4.57 -13.05
N ASP A 47 6.72 5.92 -13.11
CA ASP A 47 5.58 6.76 -12.71
C ASP A 47 4.25 6.28 -13.31
N ARG A 48 4.24 5.92 -14.61
CA ARG A 48 3.03 5.42 -15.27
C ARG A 48 2.48 4.13 -14.65
N GLN A 49 3.35 3.22 -14.26
CA GLN A 49 2.96 1.96 -13.61
C GLN A 49 2.38 2.27 -12.23
N ILE A 50 3.06 3.14 -11.49
CA ILE A 50 2.67 3.57 -10.14
C ILE A 50 1.29 4.24 -10.16
N ASP A 51 1.09 5.22 -11.04
CA ASP A 51 -0.19 5.90 -11.19
C ASP A 51 -1.32 4.93 -11.56
N SER A 52 -1.05 4.00 -12.48
CA SER A 52 -2.04 2.99 -12.88
C SER A 52 -2.42 2.07 -11.73
N LEU A 53 -1.45 1.62 -10.91
CA LEU A 53 -1.74 0.76 -9.78
C LEU A 53 -2.55 1.50 -8.71
N ILE A 54 -2.14 2.71 -8.36
CA ILE A 54 -2.81 3.53 -7.35
C ILE A 54 -4.25 3.86 -7.77
N ASP A 55 -4.44 4.34 -9.00
CA ASP A 55 -5.76 4.68 -9.52
C ASP A 55 -6.68 3.47 -9.50
N GLN A 56 -6.21 2.30 -9.95
CA GLN A 56 -7.00 1.07 -9.96
C GLN A 56 -7.31 0.54 -8.56
N ILE A 57 -6.42 0.71 -7.57
CA ILE A 57 -6.72 0.34 -6.18
C ILE A 57 -7.80 1.26 -5.62
N ILE A 58 -7.73 2.56 -5.89
CA ILE A 58 -8.71 3.54 -5.40
C ILE A 58 -10.09 3.24 -5.96
N ASP A 59 -10.23 3.11 -7.30
CA ASP A 59 -11.50 2.79 -7.95
C ASP A 59 -12.04 1.40 -7.54
N TRP A 60 -11.16 0.45 -7.21
CA TRP A 60 -11.60 -0.86 -6.70
C TRP A 60 -12.28 -0.78 -5.34
N VAL A 61 -11.92 0.21 -4.53
CA VAL A 61 -12.28 0.30 -3.10
C VAL A 61 -13.33 1.38 -2.83
N ASP A 62 -13.38 2.46 -3.60
CA ASP A 62 -14.31 3.57 -3.35
C ASP A 62 -15.78 3.23 -3.69
N TYR A 63 -16.69 4.17 -3.53
CA TYR A 63 -18.13 3.91 -3.63
C TYR A 63 -18.77 4.51 -4.87
N ASP A 64 -18.03 5.33 -5.61
CA ASP A 64 -18.59 5.95 -6.80
C ASP A 64 -18.36 5.10 -8.06
N ASP A 65 -18.77 5.59 -9.22
CA ASP A 65 -18.62 4.93 -10.52
C ASP A 65 -17.81 5.85 -11.47
N GLN A 66 -17.00 6.76 -10.92
CA GLN A 66 -16.21 7.73 -11.69
C GLN A 66 -14.76 7.28 -11.78
N PRO A 67 -14.32 6.67 -12.87
CA PRO A 67 -12.96 6.16 -12.96
C PRO A 67 -11.94 7.29 -12.90
N ARG A 68 -10.86 7.05 -12.20
CA ARG A 68 -9.67 7.90 -12.23
C ARG A 68 -8.97 7.78 -13.58
N SER A 69 -7.97 8.62 -13.84
CA SER A 69 -7.32 8.73 -15.16
C SER A 69 -6.79 7.39 -15.68
N ASN A 70 -6.29 6.53 -14.82
CA ASN A 70 -5.74 5.20 -15.15
C ASN A 70 -6.52 4.07 -14.44
N GLY A 71 -7.66 4.39 -13.87
CA GLY A 71 -8.48 3.48 -13.09
C GLY A 71 -9.59 2.81 -13.90
N TYR A 72 -10.29 1.91 -13.25
CA TYR A 72 -11.36 1.12 -13.86
C TYR A 72 -12.49 0.86 -12.87
N GLU A 73 -13.73 1.05 -13.35
CA GLU A 73 -14.95 0.79 -12.61
C GLU A 73 -15.67 -0.48 -13.11
N ASP A 74 -16.83 -0.78 -12.54
CA ASP A 74 -17.64 -1.96 -12.83
C ASP A 74 -17.85 -2.21 -14.34
N TYR A 75 -17.98 -1.14 -15.16
CA TYR A 75 -18.15 -1.28 -16.61
C TYR A 75 -16.99 -2.03 -17.26
N PHE A 76 -15.76 -1.86 -16.75
CA PHE A 76 -14.59 -2.57 -17.25
C PHE A 76 -14.61 -4.04 -16.81
N TYR A 77 -14.80 -4.30 -15.52
CA TYR A 77 -14.74 -5.64 -14.95
C TYR A 77 -15.90 -6.53 -15.36
N THR A 78 -17.07 -5.97 -15.69
CA THR A 78 -18.23 -6.70 -16.23
C THR A 78 -18.22 -6.83 -17.74
N GLY A 79 -17.26 -6.20 -18.41
CA GLY A 79 -17.15 -6.18 -19.86
C GLY A 79 -16.87 -7.57 -20.46
N PRO A 80 -17.09 -7.73 -21.78
CA PRO A 80 -17.05 -9.03 -22.45
C PRO A 80 -15.65 -9.65 -22.52
N ILE A 81 -14.60 -8.88 -22.22
CA ILE A 81 -13.21 -9.36 -22.20
C ILE A 81 -12.85 -10.02 -20.85
N ASN A 82 -13.66 -9.81 -19.83
CA ASN A 82 -13.40 -10.31 -18.48
C ASN A 82 -14.30 -11.51 -18.17
N GLU A 83 -13.73 -12.71 -18.18
CA GLU A 83 -14.39 -13.93 -17.75
C GLU A 83 -13.56 -14.60 -16.65
N PRO A 84 -14.11 -14.90 -15.47
CA PRO A 84 -15.49 -14.54 -15.06
C PRO A 84 -15.68 -13.04 -14.86
N ARG A 85 -16.90 -12.54 -15.08
CA ARG A 85 -17.26 -11.16 -14.78
C ARG A 85 -17.10 -10.87 -13.29
N GLN A 86 -16.53 -9.72 -12.98
CA GLN A 86 -16.31 -9.27 -11.62
C GLN A 86 -16.92 -7.87 -11.43
N TYR A 87 -17.00 -7.44 -10.20
CA TYR A 87 -17.38 -6.09 -9.82
C TYR A 87 -16.31 -5.51 -8.90
N THR A 88 -16.15 -4.21 -8.89
CA THR A 88 -15.31 -3.52 -7.92
C THR A 88 -15.79 -3.87 -6.51
N SER A 89 -14.89 -3.87 -5.55
CA SER A 89 -15.24 -4.33 -4.20
C SER A 89 -16.11 -3.33 -3.43
N LYS A 90 -16.01 -2.04 -3.76
CA LYS A 90 -16.66 -0.91 -3.08
C LYS A 90 -16.55 -0.99 -1.55
N ARG A 91 -15.43 -1.51 -1.08
CA ARG A 91 -15.07 -1.67 0.32
C ARG A 91 -13.55 -1.69 0.49
N THR A 92 -13.07 -1.56 1.71
CA THR A 92 -11.65 -1.80 2.02
C THR A 92 -11.24 -3.21 1.60
N LEU A 93 -9.99 -3.35 1.15
CA LEU A 93 -9.40 -4.64 0.85
C LEU A 93 -9.37 -5.52 2.11
N TYR A 94 -9.63 -6.81 1.95
CA TYR A 94 -9.54 -7.79 3.02
C TYR A 94 -8.28 -8.63 2.92
N ASP A 95 -7.78 -8.83 1.72
CA ASP A 95 -6.61 -9.66 1.47
C ASP A 95 -5.76 -9.08 0.34
N PHE A 96 -4.44 -9.23 0.45
CA PHE A 96 -3.50 -8.75 -0.55
C PHE A 96 -3.71 -9.37 -1.94
N SER A 97 -4.26 -10.59 -1.99
CA SER A 97 -4.54 -11.26 -3.26
C SER A 97 -5.62 -10.58 -4.11
N GLU A 98 -6.41 -9.66 -3.55
CA GLU A 98 -7.39 -8.88 -4.32
C GLU A 98 -6.70 -8.03 -5.41
N LEU A 99 -5.43 -7.68 -5.23
CA LEU A 99 -4.64 -6.99 -6.25
C LEU A 99 -4.53 -7.79 -7.56
N ASN A 100 -4.65 -9.12 -7.52
CA ASN A 100 -4.64 -9.94 -8.74
C ASN A 100 -5.82 -9.65 -9.69
N ASN A 101 -6.87 -9.00 -9.20
CA ASN A 101 -8.01 -8.59 -10.02
C ASN A 101 -7.71 -7.32 -10.83
N LEU A 102 -6.70 -6.55 -10.43
CA LEU A 102 -6.35 -5.29 -11.06
C LEU A 102 -5.39 -5.52 -12.23
N PRO A 103 -5.72 -5.05 -13.46
CA PRO A 103 -4.83 -5.19 -14.60
C PRO A 103 -3.42 -4.64 -14.37
N ALA A 104 -3.30 -3.49 -13.71
CA ALA A 104 -2.01 -2.85 -13.42
C ALA A 104 -1.10 -3.74 -12.56
N SER A 105 -1.64 -4.56 -11.67
CA SER A 105 -0.85 -5.42 -10.79
C SER A 105 0.05 -6.40 -11.53
N ARG A 106 -0.26 -6.70 -12.80
CA ARG A 106 0.53 -7.60 -13.66
C ARG A 106 1.90 -7.04 -14.01
N GLU A 107 2.09 -5.75 -13.86
CA GLU A 107 3.37 -5.06 -14.10
C GLU A 107 4.29 -5.08 -12.86
N PHE A 108 3.84 -5.68 -11.74
CA PHE A 108 4.53 -5.71 -10.46
C PHE A 108 4.86 -7.12 -9.99
N ASP A 109 5.99 -7.28 -9.33
CA ASP A 109 6.25 -8.49 -8.54
C ASP A 109 5.52 -8.41 -7.19
N LEU A 110 4.30 -8.93 -7.17
CA LEU A 110 3.47 -8.92 -5.96
C LEU A 110 4.09 -9.69 -4.78
N ASN A 111 4.99 -10.66 -5.03
CA ASN A 111 5.67 -11.37 -3.95
C ASN A 111 6.75 -10.51 -3.32
N ASP A 112 7.41 -9.69 -4.12
CA ASP A 112 8.38 -8.74 -3.59
C ASP A 112 7.68 -7.60 -2.84
N LEU A 113 6.59 -7.08 -3.38
CA LEU A 113 5.80 -6.02 -2.73
C LEU A 113 5.27 -6.41 -1.34
N LYS A 114 4.94 -7.67 -1.10
CA LYS A 114 4.49 -8.18 0.22
C LYS A 114 5.49 -7.98 1.35
N LYS A 115 6.74 -7.68 1.04
CA LYS A 115 7.75 -7.36 2.06
C LYS A 115 7.54 -5.98 2.68
N TYR A 116 6.91 -5.06 1.93
CA TYR A 116 6.80 -3.65 2.26
C TYR A 116 5.36 -3.19 2.42
N ILE A 117 4.44 -3.89 1.76
CA ILE A 117 3.02 -3.51 1.63
C ILE A 117 2.15 -4.60 2.22
N CYS A 118 1.13 -4.21 2.94
CA CYS A 118 0.15 -5.12 3.53
C CYS A 118 -1.29 -4.64 3.31
N VAL A 119 -2.21 -5.51 3.64
CA VAL A 119 -3.64 -5.20 3.75
C VAL A 119 -4.04 -5.51 5.18
N ILE A 120 -4.45 -4.48 5.93
CA ILE A 120 -5.02 -4.63 7.27
C ILE A 120 -6.53 -4.43 7.14
N PRO A 121 -7.32 -5.51 7.22
CA PRO A 121 -8.76 -5.42 7.08
C PRO A 121 -9.38 -4.45 8.10
N TYR A 122 -10.42 -3.72 7.65
CA TYR A 122 -11.15 -2.76 8.49
C TYR A 122 -10.33 -1.59 9.04
N SER A 123 -9.09 -1.40 8.59
CA SER A 123 -8.24 -0.29 9.02
C SER A 123 -7.80 0.55 7.82
N GLU A 124 -8.09 1.83 7.86
CA GLU A 124 -7.62 2.85 6.91
C GLU A 124 -6.38 3.60 7.44
N LYS A 125 -5.80 3.10 8.53
CA LYS A 125 -4.61 3.68 9.12
C LYS A 125 -3.38 2.88 8.72
N THR A 126 -2.31 3.59 8.47
CA THR A 126 -0.99 3.02 8.34
C THR A 126 -0.11 3.70 9.39
N ASN A 127 0.34 2.92 10.35
CA ASN A 127 1.25 3.39 11.40
C ASN A 127 2.40 2.40 11.45
N ILE A 128 3.62 2.91 11.31
CA ILE A 128 4.83 2.12 11.52
C ILE A 128 5.36 2.37 12.93
N ASN A 129 5.86 1.32 13.56
CA ASN A 129 6.53 1.45 14.85
C ASN A 129 8.03 1.62 14.63
N VAL A 130 8.49 2.86 14.63
CA VAL A 130 9.90 3.20 14.38
C VAL A 130 10.90 2.51 15.34
N ASN A 131 10.42 2.03 16.49
CA ASN A 131 11.26 1.37 17.47
C ASN A 131 11.45 -0.15 17.22
N THR A 132 10.65 -0.72 16.31
CA THR A 132 10.71 -2.14 15.94
C THR A 132 11.20 -2.36 14.51
N LEU A 133 11.57 -1.26 13.80
CA LEU A 133 12.12 -1.36 12.45
C LEU A 133 13.49 -2.05 12.49
N GLU A 134 13.64 -3.00 11.60
CA GLU A 134 14.91 -3.67 11.31
C GLU A 134 15.55 -3.02 10.05
N PHE A 135 16.80 -3.38 9.75
CA PHE A 135 17.53 -2.81 8.60
C PHE A 135 16.79 -3.01 7.27
N GLU A 136 16.11 -4.14 7.13
CA GLU A 136 15.31 -4.49 5.96
C GLU A 136 14.07 -3.60 5.77
N ASP A 137 13.64 -2.90 6.84
CA ASP A 137 12.50 -1.98 6.79
C ASP A 137 12.89 -0.54 6.37
N ALA A 138 14.17 -0.28 6.06
CA ALA A 138 14.67 1.04 5.73
C ALA A 138 13.92 1.69 4.56
N LEU A 139 13.55 0.90 3.54
CA LEU A 139 12.76 1.38 2.41
C LEU A 139 11.38 1.90 2.86
N VAL A 140 10.72 1.21 3.80
CA VAL A 140 9.44 1.66 4.35
C VAL A 140 9.62 2.98 5.06
N LEU A 141 10.60 3.10 5.97
CA LEU A 141 10.89 4.34 6.70
C LEU A 141 11.24 5.50 5.76
N ALA A 142 12.11 5.25 4.76
CA ALA A 142 12.50 6.23 3.75
C ALA A 142 11.28 6.80 3.01
N SER A 143 10.35 5.92 2.61
CA SER A 143 9.11 6.30 1.91
C SER A 143 8.20 7.17 2.75
N TYR A 144 8.08 6.90 4.05
CA TYR A 144 7.27 7.70 4.98
C TYR A 144 7.85 9.07 5.29
N LEU A 145 9.18 9.16 5.39
CA LEU A 145 9.87 10.39 5.74
C LEU A 145 10.26 11.23 4.51
N GLY A 146 10.21 10.67 3.31
CA GLY A 146 10.69 11.33 2.09
C GLY A 146 12.20 11.58 2.09
N ILE A 147 12.97 10.68 2.68
CA ILE A 147 14.45 10.72 2.76
C ILE A 147 15.08 9.60 1.95
N SER A 148 16.40 9.61 1.81
CA SER A 148 17.12 8.50 1.15
C SER A 148 17.03 7.21 1.98
N ILE A 149 17.23 6.06 1.32
CA ILE A 149 17.30 4.76 2.01
C ILE A 149 18.49 4.76 2.97
N ASP A 150 19.65 5.32 2.57
CA ASP A 150 20.86 5.39 3.40
C ASP A 150 20.61 6.20 4.69
N ASP A 151 19.87 7.31 4.61
CA ASP A 151 19.49 8.11 5.79
C ASP A 151 18.53 7.33 6.70
N ALA A 152 17.59 6.58 6.13
CA ALA A 152 16.68 5.72 6.89
C ALA A 152 17.42 4.58 7.61
N GLU A 153 18.36 3.94 6.93
CA GLU A 153 19.26 2.93 7.53
C GLU A 153 20.04 3.53 8.70
N TYR A 154 20.61 4.73 8.49
CA TYR A 154 21.33 5.43 9.56
C TYR A 154 20.43 5.70 10.78
N LEU A 155 19.20 6.12 10.58
CA LEU A 155 18.23 6.35 11.67
C LEU A 155 17.91 5.05 12.42
N ILE A 156 17.68 3.95 11.71
CA ILE A 156 17.39 2.64 12.31
C ILE A 156 18.58 2.15 13.15
N MET A 157 19.79 2.24 12.60
CA MET A 157 21.02 1.80 13.29
C MET A 157 21.34 2.64 14.53
N ASN A 158 20.94 3.92 14.55
CA ASN A 158 21.20 4.86 15.65
C ASN A 158 19.95 5.04 16.54
N ASN A 159 19.02 4.11 16.54
CA ASN A 159 17.86 4.14 17.41
C ASN A 159 18.30 4.24 18.89
N PRO A 160 17.81 5.24 19.64
CA PRO A 160 18.13 5.39 21.06
C PRO A 160 17.81 4.11 21.85
N LYS A 161 18.63 3.76 22.85
CA LYS A 161 18.41 2.56 23.68
C LYS A 161 17.04 2.53 24.37
N ASP A 162 16.48 3.72 24.66
CA ASP A 162 15.15 3.89 25.25
C ASP A 162 14.06 4.08 24.20
N GLY A 163 14.36 3.91 22.91
CA GLY A 163 13.49 4.18 21.77
C GLY A 163 13.26 5.67 21.53
N PHE A 164 12.68 5.97 20.37
CA PHE A 164 12.19 7.31 20.09
C PHE A 164 10.95 7.57 20.96
N LYS A 165 11.05 8.57 21.81
CA LYS A 165 9.92 9.06 22.62
C LYS A 165 9.20 10.08 21.77
N THR A 166 7.97 9.80 21.41
CA THR A 166 6.98 10.63 20.69
C THR A 166 7.54 11.90 20.04
N ILE A 167 7.45 11.95 18.73
CA ILE A 167 7.63 13.18 17.94
C ILE A 167 6.33 13.98 18.01
#